data_603c951938f97cde3d58a0ed99210cf6
#
_entry.id   603c951938f97cde3d58a0ed99210cf6
#
_cell.length_a   1.000
_cell.length_b   1.000
_cell.length_c   1.000
_cell.angle_alpha   90.00
_cell.angle_beta   90.00
_cell.angle_gamma   90.00
#
_symmetry.space_group_name_H-M   'P 1'
#
loop_
_entity.id
_entity.type
_entity.pdbx_description
1 polymer ?
#
loop_
_entity_poly.entity_id
_entity_poly.type
_entity_poly.pdbx_seq_one_letter_code
_entity_poly.pdbx_strand_id
1 'polypeptide(L)'
;KAPAGAVKNEPVAGVQTAVSCLSASLCVLVGYNERSVGDVVAVRAGVPGHVSTVAQLSGIFSVSCPAKSGCVALGDQAGVGARFVDVNSTGVVSSTKLVAVPAGVTLTRIACTKLTACEVTGTDIFVTPEAIELGSWNGSSLKLHRVSSPKGISDAAVEGISCFGGGCDAVGYFDKGATVTGFVLTTTDGKPGRMQSVPGDSLYGVSCVSATRCYSAGYTETGGLVLTLNGGKASAPQHVKPDLMSIGCSGTSCTAAGEQLPPPSSPNAFWGALVDVSAGKVTSTQSVAPSGGFSGVARSGAFFAAVGASQKAQSELTTG
;
A
#
# COMPACT_ATOMS: atom_id res chain seq x y z
N LYS A 1 12.15 -9.99 -24.72
CA LYS A 1 11.56 -10.52 -23.47
C LYS A 1 12.72 -10.98 -22.61
N ALA A 2 13.07 -10.25 -21.56
CA ALA A 2 13.90 -10.81 -20.52
C ALA A 2 13.13 -11.99 -19.91
N PRO A 3 13.75 -13.13 -19.62
CA PRO A 3 13.10 -14.19 -18.86
C PRO A 3 12.65 -13.59 -17.53
N ALA A 4 11.43 -13.87 -17.11
CA ALA A 4 10.99 -13.57 -15.78
C ALA A 4 12.03 -14.15 -14.81
N GLY A 5 12.69 -13.30 -14.02
CA GLY A 5 13.66 -13.75 -13.03
C GLY A 5 12.97 -14.79 -12.15
N ALA A 6 13.72 -15.79 -11.71
CA ALA A 6 13.17 -16.81 -10.82
C ALA A 6 12.67 -16.11 -9.55
N VAL A 7 11.38 -16.25 -9.25
CA VAL A 7 10.79 -15.75 -8.03
C VAL A 7 11.43 -16.47 -6.85
N LYS A 8 11.95 -15.71 -5.87
CA LYS A 8 12.55 -16.24 -4.65
C LYS A 8 11.64 -15.89 -3.48
N ASN A 9 11.43 -16.84 -2.61
CA ASN A 9 10.70 -16.67 -1.36
C ASN A 9 11.66 -16.76 -0.19
N GLU A 10 11.66 -15.75 0.66
CA GLU A 10 12.50 -15.69 1.85
C GLU A 10 11.61 -15.41 3.08
N PRO A 11 11.77 -16.16 4.18
CA PRO A 11 11.02 -15.88 5.40
C PRO A 11 11.48 -14.55 6.01
N VAL A 12 10.52 -13.78 6.51
CA VAL A 12 10.76 -12.52 7.23
C VAL A 12 10.13 -12.63 8.61
N ALA A 13 10.85 -12.19 9.64
CA ALA A 13 10.34 -12.18 11.00
C ALA A 13 9.14 -11.20 11.13
N GLY A 14 8.15 -11.57 11.95
CA GLY A 14 6.97 -10.75 12.18
C GLY A 14 5.96 -10.76 11.03
N VAL A 15 5.01 -9.83 11.08
CA VAL A 15 3.98 -9.60 10.05
C VAL A 15 4.33 -8.31 9.31
N GLN A 16 4.64 -8.43 8.02
CA GLN A 16 4.98 -7.28 7.18
C GLN A 16 3.73 -6.77 6.46
N THR A 17 3.41 -5.51 6.64
CA THR A 17 2.18 -4.87 6.14
C THR A 17 2.39 -4.07 4.86
N ALA A 18 3.60 -3.53 4.67
CA ALA A 18 3.91 -2.73 3.50
C ALA A 18 5.39 -2.82 3.11
N VAL A 19 5.67 -2.49 1.85
CA VAL A 19 7.01 -2.45 1.27
C VAL A 19 7.17 -1.24 0.36
N SER A 20 8.36 -0.62 0.39
CA SER A 20 8.76 0.42 -0.57
C SER A 20 10.24 0.31 -0.89
N CYS A 21 10.64 0.58 -2.13
CA CYS A 21 12.01 0.41 -2.57
C CYS A 21 12.72 1.75 -2.81
N LEU A 22 13.90 1.91 -2.19
CA LEU A 22 14.80 3.04 -2.46
C LEU A 22 15.53 2.87 -3.81
N SER A 23 15.76 1.62 -4.19
CA SER A 23 16.45 1.26 -5.44
C SER A 23 16.13 -0.17 -5.84
N ALA A 24 16.59 -0.61 -7.00
CA ALA A 24 16.49 -2.00 -7.45
C ALA A 24 17.24 -3.02 -6.54
N SER A 25 18.03 -2.56 -5.59
CA SER A 25 18.80 -3.41 -4.68
C SER A 25 18.50 -3.19 -3.20
N LEU A 26 17.64 -2.24 -2.87
CA LEU A 26 17.28 -1.94 -1.48
C LEU A 26 15.82 -1.58 -1.35
N CYS A 27 15.06 -2.40 -0.63
CA CYS A 27 13.70 -2.11 -0.21
C CYS A 27 13.61 -2.09 1.32
N VAL A 28 12.58 -1.43 1.82
CA VAL A 28 12.24 -1.35 3.23
C VAL A 28 10.87 -1.99 3.41
N LEU A 29 10.80 -2.99 4.28
CA LEU A 29 9.54 -3.58 4.75
C LEU A 29 9.21 -2.96 6.09
N VAL A 30 7.92 -2.85 6.38
CA VAL A 30 7.42 -2.40 7.67
C VAL A 30 6.27 -3.26 8.13
N GLY A 31 6.11 -3.36 9.45
CA GLY A 31 5.05 -4.16 10.04
C GLY A 31 5.13 -4.20 11.55
N TYR A 32 4.94 -5.38 12.13
CA TYR A 32 5.05 -5.62 13.56
C TYR A 32 5.55 -7.03 13.85
N ASN A 33 6.24 -7.18 14.96
CA ASN A 33 6.73 -8.46 15.43
C ASN A 33 5.68 -9.25 16.23
N GLU A 34 6.02 -10.45 16.69
CA GLU A 34 5.13 -11.32 17.48
C GLU A 34 4.64 -10.69 18.81
N ARG A 35 5.29 -9.64 19.27
CA ARG A 35 4.89 -8.89 20.48
C ARG A 35 4.02 -7.67 20.14
N SER A 36 3.52 -7.56 18.91
CA SER A 36 2.79 -6.39 18.39
C SER A 36 3.56 -5.09 18.58
N VAL A 37 4.86 -5.11 18.27
CA VAL A 37 5.73 -3.93 18.28
C VAL A 37 6.19 -3.65 16.86
N GLY A 38 6.09 -2.39 16.44
CA GLY A 38 6.45 -1.97 15.09
C GLY A 38 7.89 -2.32 14.73
N ASP A 39 8.11 -2.83 13.54
CA ASP A 39 9.43 -3.16 13.01
C ASP A 39 9.65 -2.64 11.59
N VAL A 40 10.93 -2.50 11.26
CA VAL A 40 11.44 -2.09 9.94
C VAL A 40 12.53 -3.06 9.53
N VAL A 41 12.41 -3.64 8.34
CA VAL A 41 13.36 -4.61 7.79
C VAL A 41 13.96 -4.07 6.50
N ALA A 42 15.28 -3.94 6.44
CA ALA A 42 15.98 -3.62 5.19
C ALA A 42 16.19 -4.89 4.37
N VAL A 43 15.76 -4.89 3.11
CA VAL A 43 15.96 -6.00 2.17
C VAL A 43 16.96 -5.57 1.12
N ARG A 44 18.09 -6.29 1.04
CA ARG A 44 19.16 -6.03 0.07
C ARG A 44 19.26 -7.14 -0.96
N ALA A 45 19.10 -6.78 -2.23
CA ALA A 45 19.14 -7.74 -3.33
C ALA A 45 18.23 -8.96 -3.11
N GLY A 46 17.05 -8.75 -2.52
CA GLY A 46 16.08 -9.79 -2.22
C GLY A 46 16.33 -10.55 -0.92
N VAL A 47 17.35 -10.22 -0.15
CA VAL A 47 17.68 -10.90 1.12
C VAL A 47 17.28 -9.99 2.30
N PRO A 48 16.39 -10.46 3.20
CA PRO A 48 16.07 -9.75 4.43
C PRO A 48 17.32 -9.58 5.31
N GLY A 49 17.50 -8.38 5.84
CA GLY A 49 18.63 -8.02 6.69
C GLY A 49 18.23 -7.77 8.14
N HIS A 50 18.88 -6.81 8.75
CA HIS A 50 18.63 -6.43 10.13
C HIS A 50 17.23 -5.88 10.35
N VAL A 51 16.57 -6.30 11.43
CA VAL A 51 15.28 -5.81 11.90
C VAL A 51 15.52 -4.68 12.92
N SER A 52 14.99 -3.50 12.64
CA SER A 52 14.98 -2.37 13.57
C SER A 52 13.61 -2.30 14.25
N THR A 53 13.56 -2.53 15.55
CA THR A 53 12.32 -2.45 16.34
C THR A 53 12.06 -1.03 16.83
N VAL A 54 10.83 -0.56 16.70
CA VAL A 54 10.35 0.75 17.20
C VAL A 54 9.42 0.52 18.38
N ALA A 55 10.01 0.45 19.58
CA ALA A 55 9.35 -0.01 20.82
C ALA A 55 8.08 0.77 21.22
N GLN A 56 7.90 1.99 20.74
CA GLN A 56 6.74 2.83 21.06
C GLN A 56 5.55 2.62 20.12
N LEU A 57 5.68 1.75 19.11
CA LEU A 57 4.63 1.51 18.11
C LEU A 57 3.98 0.16 18.30
N SER A 58 2.66 0.11 18.21
CA SER A 58 1.88 -1.13 18.13
C SER A 58 1.98 -1.77 16.74
N GLY A 59 2.35 -1.01 15.72
CA GLY A 59 2.57 -1.45 14.35
C GLY A 59 2.97 -0.30 13.45
N ILE A 60 3.57 -0.63 12.32
CA ILE A 60 3.86 0.30 11.22
C ILE A 60 3.07 -0.18 10.01
N PHE A 61 2.20 0.67 9.47
CA PHE A 61 1.19 0.26 8.49
C PHE A 61 1.58 0.59 7.05
N SER A 62 2.41 1.61 6.86
CA SER A 62 2.74 2.11 5.52
C SER A 62 4.13 2.70 5.48
N VAL A 63 4.79 2.62 4.34
CA VAL A 63 6.13 3.18 4.10
C VAL A 63 6.22 3.75 2.70
N SER A 64 6.88 4.89 2.57
CA SER A 64 7.15 5.55 1.29
C SER A 64 8.61 5.96 1.19
N CYS A 65 9.27 5.54 0.12
CA CYS A 65 10.67 5.83 -0.18
C CYS A 65 10.77 6.72 -1.42
N PRO A 66 10.59 8.04 -1.31
CA PRO A 66 10.50 8.95 -2.45
C PRO A 66 11.85 9.19 -3.15
N ALA A 67 12.93 8.90 -2.47
CA ALA A 67 14.29 9.16 -2.95
C ALA A 67 15.29 8.18 -2.36
N LYS A 68 16.45 8.05 -3.00
CA LYS A 68 17.57 7.22 -2.51
C LYS A 68 18.11 7.65 -1.15
N SER A 69 17.71 8.83 -0.65
CA SER A 69 18.14 9.38 0.65
C SER A 69 17.45 8.72 1.85
N GLY A 70 16.32 8.06 1.68
CA GLY A 70 15.61 7.40 2.77
C GLY A 70 14.12 7.24 2.52
N CYS A 71 13.41 6.79 3.55
CA CYS A 71 11.97 6.59 3.56
C CYS A 71 11.33 7.26 4.78
N VAL A 72 10.03 7.46 4.70
CA VAL A 72 9.19 7.82 5.84
C VAL A 72 8.16 6.71 6.00
N ALA A 73 8.05 6.15 7.19
CA ALA A 73 7.03 5.19 7.53
C ALA A 73 6.04 5.78 8.54
N LEU A 74 4.83 5.24 8.53
CA LEU A 74 3.71 5.67 9.36
C LEU A 74 3.23 4.51 10.21
N GLY A 75 3.16 4.71 11.51
CA GLY A 75 2.62 3.77 12.47
C GLY A 75 1.75 4.43 13.51
N ASP A 76 1.17 3.63 14.40
CA ASP A 76 0.32 4.09 15.48
C ASP A 76 0.93 3.78 16.84
N GLN A 77 0.84 4.74 17.75
CA GLN A 77 1.06 4.53 19.17
C GLN A 77 -0.29 4.50 19.86
N ALA A 78 -0.76 3.30 20.20
CA ALA A 78 -2.09 3.05 20.72
C ALA A 78 -2.52 4.06 21.78
N GLY A 79 -3.63 4.75 21.54
CA GLY A 79 -4.21 5.75 22.43
C GLY A 79 -3.44 7.08 22.55
N VAL A 80 -2.38 7.28 21.78
CA VAL A 80 -1.52 8.49 21.86
C VAL A 80 -1.52 9.29 20.56
N GLY A 81 -1.43 8.62 19.41
CA GLY A 81 -1.43 9.29 18.10
C GLY A 81 -0.56 8.63 17.05
N ALA A 82 -0.45 9.26 15.90
CA ALA A 82 0.36 8.79 14.79
C ALA A 82 1.85 9.04 15.03
N ARG A 83 2.67 8.09 14.59
CA ARG A 83 4.14 8.22 14.65
C ARG A 83 4.75 8.08 13.26
N PHE A 84 5.52 9.10 12.90
CA PHE A 84 6.34 9.08 11.68
C PHE A 84 7.73 8.54 12.03
N VAL A 85 8.21 7.61 11.22
CA VAL A 85 9.48 6.92 11.38
C VAL A 85 10.37 7.25 10.19
N ASP A 86 11.46 7.95 10.42
CA ASP A 86 12.44 8.23 9.38
C ASP A 86 13.39 7.03 9.25
N VAL A 87 13.55 6.54 8.04
CA VAL A 87 14.45 5.44 7.68
C VAL A 87 15.51 6.00 6.73
N ASN A 88 16.76 5.82 7.05
CA ASN A 88 17.88 6.37 6.27
C ASN A 88 18.13 5.60 4.96
N SER A 89 19.10 6.06 4.17
CA SER A 89 19.49 5.45 2.89
C SER A 89 20.05 4.03 2.99
N THR A 90 20.28 3.54 4.19
CA THR A 90 20.71 2.17 4.45
C THR A 90 19.59 1.27 4.96
N GLY A 91 18.35 1.77 5.05
CA GLY A 91 17.20 1.02 5.51
C GLY A 91 17.13 0.87 7.04
N VAL A 92 17.84 1.72 7.79
CA VAL A 92 17.85 1.70 9.26
C VAL A 92 17.05 2.88 9.80
N VAL A 93 16.28 2.67 10.87
CA VAL A 93 15.56 3.73 11.57
C VAL A 93 16.53 4.77 12.10
N SER A 94 16.32 6.04 11.73
CA SER A 94 17.16 7.15 12.13
C SER A 94 16.50 8.09 13.14
N SER A 95 15.18 8.26 13.04
CA SER A 95 14.41 9.06 14.01
C SER A 95 12.94 8.64 14.04
N THR A 96 12.24 9.05 15.09
CA THR A 96 10.78 8.91 15.19
C THR A 96 10.16 10.19 15.72
N LYS A 97 8.99 10.57 15.21
CA LYS A 97 8.23 11.74 15.63
C LYS A 97 6.79 11.37 15.94
N LEU A 98 6.39 11.59 17.18
CA LEU A 98 4.99 11.45 17.60
C LEU A 98 4.23 12.73 17.23
N VAL A 99 3.06 12.55 16.63
CA VAL A 99 2.16 13.64 16.27
C VAL A 99 0.77 13.32 16.83
N ALA A 100 0.24 14.24 17.61
CA ALA A 100 -1.12 14.14 18.11
C ALA A 100 -2.10 14.23 16.92
N VAL A 101 -3.07 13.32 16.90
CA VAL A 101 -4.20 13.34 15.97
C VAL A 101 -5.49 13.49 16.77
N PRO A 102 -6.58 14.00 16.18
CA PRO A 102 -7.87 14.06 16.85
C PRO A 102 -8.31 12.67 17.35
N ALA A 103 -9.05 12.63 18.45
CA ALA A 103 -9.61 11.38 18.96
C ALA A 103 -10.50 10.73 17.89
N GLY A 104 -10.33 9.42 17.68
CA GLY A 104 -11.03 8.65 16.65
C GLY A 104 -10.33 8.63 15.30
N VAL A 105 -9.36 9.50 15.05
CA VAL A 105 -8.59 9.48 13.81
C VAL A 105 -7.46 8.47 13.88
N THR A 106 -7.45 7.54 12.92
CA THR A 106 -6.35 6.59 12.69
C THR A 106 -5.78 6.82 11.30
N LEU A 107 -4.48 7.10 11.21
CA LEU A 107 -3.78 7.26 9.94
C LEU A 107 -3.18 5.91 9.51
N THR A 108 -3.45 5.49 8.28
CA THR A 108 -3.11 4.14 7.79
C THR A 108 -2.18 4.12 6.59
N ARG A 109 -2.14 5.17 5.78
CA ARG A 109 -1.34 5.20 4.55
C ARG A 109 -0.52 6.48 4.45
N ILE A 110 0.66 6.37 3.83
CA ILE A 110 1.55 7.49 3.55
C ILE A 110 2.15 7.37 2.15
N ALA A 111 2.20 8.46 1.42
CA ALA A 111 2.95 8.59 0.17
C ALA A 111 3.72 9.90 0.15
N CYS A 112 4.99 9.86 -0.22
CA CYS A 112 5.88 11.00 -0.19
C CYS A 112 6.46 11.28 -1.58
N THR A 113 6.57 12.55 -1.95
CA THR A 113 7.37 13.02 -3.09
C THR A 113 8.78 13.41 -2.67
N LYS A 114 8.95 13.76 -1.40
CA LYS A 114 10.23 14.03 -0.71
C LYS A 114 10.07 13.59 0.76
N LEU A 115 11.16 13.41 1.50
CA LEU A 115 11.12 13.06 2.93
C LEU A 115 10.37 14.10 3.80
N THR A 116 10.29 15.34 3.32
CA THR A 116 9.56 16.44 3.96
C THR A 116 8.31 16.87 3.21
N ALA A 117 7.80 16.07 2.30
CA ALA A 117 6.59 16.35 1.54
C ALA A 117 5.84 15.03 1.30
N CYS A 118 5.02 14.66 2.28
CA CYS A 118 4.19 13.46 2.23
C CYS A 118 2.72 13.82 2.38
N GLU A 119 1.86 13.03 1.76
CA GLU A 119 0.45 12.98 2.05
C GLU A 119 0.14 11.71 2.84
N VAL A 120 -0.80 11.82 3.78
CA VAL A 120 -1.28 10.72 4.61
C VAL A 120 -2.78 10.61 4.49
N THR A 121 -3.28 9.40 4.68
CA THR A 121 -4.72 9.13 4.74
C THR A 121 -5.06 8.27 5.93
N GLY A 122 -6.31 8.36 6.36
CA GLY A 122 -6.86 7.56 7.44
C GLY A 122 -8.36 7.74 7.55
N THR A 123 -8.90 7.30 8.66
CA THR A 123 -10.34 7.36 8.97
C THR A 123 -10.57 7.96 10.34
N ASP A 124 -11.70 8.64 10.50
CA ASP A 124 -12.26 9.04 11.79
C ASP A 124 -13.48 8.17 12.08
N ILE A 125 -13.31 7.22 13.01
CA ILE A 125 -14.35 6.25 13.41
C ILE A 125 -15.35 6.80 14.42
N PHE A 126 -15.13 8.01 14.98
CA PHE A 126 -16.05 8.62 15.95
C PHE A 126 -17.15 9.45 15.30
N VAL A 127 -17.14 9.56 13.99
CA VAL A 127 -18.21 10.19 13.22
C VAL A 127 -19.02 9.13 12.47
N THR A 128 -20.31 9.39 12.30
CA THR A 128 -21.21 8.49 11.55
C THR A 128 -21.83 9.25 10.39
N PRO A 129 -21.63 8.83 9.14
CA PRO A 129 -20.72 7.73 8.69
C PRO A 129 -19.24 8.05 8.97
N GLU A 130 -18.39 7.02 9.01
CA GLU A 130 -16.95 7.19 9.13
C GLU A 130 -16.42 8.16 8.07
N ALA A 131 -15.52 9.03 8.46
CA ALA A 131 -14.98 10.05 7.57
C ALA A 131 -13.56 9.73 7.14
N ILE A 132 -13.27 9.98 5.88
CA ILE A 132 -11.90 9.94 5.37
C ILE A 132 -11.16 11.19 5.88
N GLU A 133 -9.98 10.98 6.43
CA GLU A 133 -9.04 12.04 6.79
C GLU A 133 -7.87 12.04 5.80
N LEU A 134 -7.59 13.20 5.24
CA LEU A 134 -6.40 13.45 4.43
C LEU A 134 -5.46 14.39 5.18
N GLY A 135 -4.17 14.24 4.96
CA GLY A 135 -3.23 15.15 5.60
C GLY A 135 -1.96 15.38 4.81
N SER A 136 -1.31 16.49 5.09
CA SER A 136 0.04 16.78 4.61
C SER A 136 1.03 16.79 5.76
N TRP A 137 2.14 16.06 5.58
CA TRP A 137 3.27 15.98 6.49
C TRP A 137 4.50 16.65 5.87
N ASN A 138 5.07 17.62 6.56
CA ASN A 138 6.23 18.38 6.07
C ASN A 138 7.56 18.01 6.75
N GLY A 139 7.62 16.87 7.43
CA GLY A 139 8.79 16.43 8.21
C GLY A 139 8.77 16.89 9.68
N SER A 140 7.87 17.80 10.06
CA SER A 140 7.78 18.31 11.43
C SER A 140 6.35 18.53 11.93
N SER A 141 5.42 18.85 11.04
CA SER A 141 4.02 19.11 11.37
C SER A 141 3.07 18.41 10.42
N LEU A 142 1.92 18.01 10.93
CA LEU A 142 0.83 17.38 10.22
C LEU A 142 -0.36 18.37 10.16
N LYS A 143 -0.94 18.52 8.97
CA LYS A 143 -2.21 19.20 8.78
C LYS A 143 -3.22 18.21 8.25
N LEU A 144 -4.37 18.08 8.90
CA LEU A 144 -5.46 17.19 8.49
C LEU A 144 -6.62 17.96 7.87
N HIS A 145 -7.30 17.30 6.94
CA HIS A 145 -8.49 17.79 6.26
C HIS A 145 -9.48 16.63 6.13
N ARG A 146 -10.66 16.82 6.70
CA ARG A 146 -11.76 15.87 6.55
C ARG A 146 -12.35 15.93 5.14
N VAL A 147 -12.54 14.75 4.54
CA VAL A 147 -13.27 14.60 3.29
C VAL A 147 -14.72 14.33 3.60
N SER A 148 -15.59 15.14 3.05
CA SER A 148 -17.05 14.90 3.16
C SER A 148 -17.41 13.65 2.35
N SER A 149 -17.92 12.63 3.03
CA SER A 149 -18.45 11.44 2.38
C SER A 149 -19.68 11.77 1.55
N PRO A 150 -19.89 11.14 0.38
CA PRO A 150 -21.12 11.28 -0.37
C PRO A 150 -22.33 10.89 0.47
N LYS A 151 -23.50 11.50 0.18
CA LYS A 151 -24.73 11.26 0.95
C LYS A 151 -25.17 9.78 0.89
N GLY A 152 -25.48 9.20 2.04
CA GLY A 152 -26.02 7.85 2.17
C GLY A 152 -24.97 6.76 2.22
N ILE A 153 -23.71 7.11 2.49
CA ILE A 153 -22.62 6.18 2.76
C ILE A 153 -22.69 5.75 4.23
N SER A 154 -22.44 4.48 4.49
CA SER A 154 -22.36 3.90 5.84
C SER A 154 -20.92 3.77 6.33
N ASP A 155 -19.97 3.52 5.42
CA ASP A 155 -18.57 3.32 5.72
C ASP A 155 -17.71 3.78 4.53
N ALA A 156 -16.47 4.24 4.81
CA ALA A 156 -15.53 4.66 3.78
C ALA A 156 -14.08 4.43 4.23
N ALA A 157 -13.28 3.77 3.41
CA ALA A 157 -11.88 3.51 3.69
C ALA A 157 -10.97 3.94 2.53
N VAL A 158 -9.83 4.54 2.85
CA VAL A 158 -8.73 4.74 1.89
C VAL A 158 -7.72 3.62 2.09
N GLU A 159 -7.52 2.81 1.05
CA GLU A 159 -6.68 1.63 1.06
C GLU A 159 -5.33 1.81 0.37
N GLY A 160 -5.21 2.82 -0.45
CA GLY A 160 -3.96 3.16 -1.13
C GLY A 160 -3.81 4.64 -1.42
N ILE A 161 -2.58 5.12 -1.39
CA ILE A 161 -2.22 6.47 -1.83
C ILE A 161 -0.87 6.41 -2.54
N SER A 162 -0.74 7.17 -3.62
CA SER A 162 0.52 7.31 -4.35
C SER A 162 0.67 8.72 -4.89
N CYS A 163 1.87 9.29 -4.75
CA CYS A 163 2.16 10.66 -5.12
C CYS A 163 3.17 10.74 -6.25
N PHE A 164 2.99 11.72 -7.15
CA PHE A 164 3.96 12.07 -8.18
C PHE A 164 3.90 13.58 -8.50
N GLY A 165 5.04 14.23 -8.45
CA GLY A 165 5.15 15.66 -8.78
C GLY A 165 4.62 16.58 -7.69
N GLY A 166 3.43 16.91 -7.55
CA GLY A 166 2.83 17.76 -6.51
C GLY A 166 1.40 17.36 -6.17
N GLY A 167 0.94 16.23 -6.76
CA GLY A 167 -0.37 15.67 -6.48
C GLY A 167 -0.30 14.19 -6.18
N CYS A 168 -1.36 13.67 -5.59
CA CYS A 168 -1.50 12.26 -5.29
C CYS A 168 -2.88 11.76 -5.74
N ASP A 169 -2.95 10.48 -6.05
CA ASP A 169 -4.20 9.75 -6.18
C ASP A 169 -4.33 8.81 -4.98
N ALA A 170 -5.44 8.90 -4.27
CA ALA A 170 -5.86 7.98 -3.23
C ALA A 170 -7.00 7.12 -3.75
N VAL A 171 -7.00 5.85 -3.38
CA VAL A 171 -8.03 4.88 -3.78
C VAL A 171 -8.57 4.15 -2.56
N GLY A 172 -9.80 3.68 -2.68
CA GLY A 172 -10.46 2.96 -1.62
C GLY A 172 -11.85 2.54 -2.03
N TYR A 173 -12.69 2.35 -1.05
CA TYR A 173 -14.10 2.02 -1.26
C TYR A 173 -14.99 2.75 -0.26
N PHE A 174 -16.26 2.77 -0.56
CA PHE A 174 -17.32 3.14 0.37
C PHE A 174 -18.51 2.21 0.22
N ASP A 175 -19.21 2.01 1.32
CA ASP A 175 -20.40 1.20 1.39
C ASP A 175 -21.66 2.07 1.34
N LYS A 176 -22.58 1.69 0.48
CA LYS A 176 -23.90 2.29 0.39
C LYS A 176 -24.97 1.20 0.47
N GLY A 177 -25.38 0.91 1.69
CA GLY A 177 -26.29 -0.22 1.94
C GLY A 177 -25.58 -1.55 1.68
N ALA A 178 -26.09 -2.33 0.70
CA ALA A 178 -25.48 -3.60 0.32
C ALA A 178 -24.49 -3.48 -0.87
N THR A 179 -24.18 -2.26 -1.31
CA THR A 179 -23.33 -2.05 -2.50
C THR A 179 -22.00 -1.44 -2.10
N VAL A 180 -20.92 -2.15 -2.41
CA VAL A 180 -19.56 -1.61 -2.34
C VAL A 180 -19.28 -0.83 -3.61
N THR A 181 -18.64 0.32 -3.45
CA THR A 181 -18.27 1.19 -4.57
C THR A 181 -16.86 1.70 -4.35
N GLY A 182 -15.96 1.39 -5.26
CA GLY A 182 -14.63 1.94 -5.26
C GLY A 182 -14.61 3.43 -5.56
N PHE A 183 -13.57 4.10 -5.15
CA PHE A 183 -13.34 5.48 -5.54
C PHE A 183 -11.88 5.79 -5.84
N VAL A 184 -11.69 6.81 -6.63
CA VAL A 184 -10.42 7.51 -6.83
C VAL A 184 -10.59 8.93 -6.36
N LEU A 185 -9.72 9.39 -5.46
CA LEU A 185 -9.70 10.74 -4.91
C LEU A 185 -8.35 11.38 -5.24
N THR A 186 -8.38 12.44 -6.05
CA THR A 186 -7.17 13.25 -6.27
C THR A 186 -6.92 14.13 -5.07
N THR A 187 -5.66 14.33 -4.71
CA THR A 187 -5.28 15.21 -3.59
C THR A 187 -4.10 16.10 -3.97
N THR A 188 -3.97 17.23 -3.28
CA THR A 188 -2.82 18.14 -3.43
C THR A 188 -2.56 18.79 -2.08
N ASP A 189 -1.35 18.68 -1.57
CA ASP A 189 -0.95 19.21 -0.25
C ASP A 189 -1.90 18.75 0.88
N GLY A 190 -2.36 17.49 0.83
CA GLY A 190 -3.29 16.90 1.79
C GLY A 190 -4.73 17.43 1.69
N LYS A 191 -5.06 18.21 0.67
CA LYS A 191 -6.42 18.71 0.45
C LYS A 191 -7.14 17.84 -0.56
N PRO A 192 -8.43 17.51 -0.31
CA PRO A 192 -9.22 16.73 -1.25
C PRO A 192 -9.48 17.54 -2.54
N GLY A 193 -9.26 16.88 -3.66
CA GLY A 193 -9.63 17.35 -4.99
C GLY A 193 -10.89 16.65 -5.49
N ARG A 194 -10.81 16.10 -6.70
CA ARG A 194 -11.92 15.40 -7.32
C ARG A 194 -12.02 13.97 -6.81
N MET A 195 -13.22 13.55 -6.41
CA MET A 195 -13.58 12.15 -6.18
C MET A 195 -14.36 11.61 -7.38
N GLN A 196 -14.00 10.40 -7.83
CA GLN A 196 -14.70 9.65 -8.86
C GLN A 196 -15.05 8.27 -8.33
N SER A 197 -16.30 7.87 -8.43
CA SER A 197 -16.74 6.50 -8.11
C SER A 197 -16.38 5.52 -9.22
N VAL A 198 -16.06 4.29 -8.82
CA VAL A 198 -15.84 3.12 -9.67
C VAL A 198 -16.81 2.03 -9.19
N PRO A 199 -18.01 1.92 -9.81
CA PRO A 199 -19.09 1.06 -9.31
C PRO A 199 -18.73 -0.42 -9.32
N GLY A 200 -19.14 -1.15 -8.27
CA GLY A 200 -19.01 -2.61 -8.17
C GLY A 200 -17.63 -3.12 -7.79
N ASP A 201 -16.71 -2.24 -7.45
CA ASP A 201 -15.30 -2.57 -7.24
C ASP A 201 -14.82 -2.05 -5.89
N SER A 202 -13.84 -2.71 -5.28
CA SER A 202 -13.03 -2.18 -4.17
C SER A 202 -11.61 -1.96 -4.65
N LEU A 203 -11.06 -0.76 -4.47
CA LEU A 203 -9.71 -0.42 -4.87
C LEU A 203 -8.78 -0.43 -3.66
N TYR A 204 -7.68 -1.18 -3.73
CA TYR A 204 -6.76 -1.38 -2.60
C TYR A 204 -5.38 -0.78 -2.83
N GLY A 205 -4.87 -0.84 -4.04
CA GLY A 205 -3.55 -0.35 -4.37
C GLY A 205 -3.56 0.69 -5.47
N VAL A 206 -2.66 1.66 -5.38
CA VAL A 206 -2.41 2.64 -6.44
C VAL A 206 -0.92 2.95 -6.53
N SER A 207 -0.41 3.12 -7.76
CA SER A 207 0.97 3.49 -8.02
C SER A 207 1.04 4.49 -9.17
N CYS A 208 1.53 5.69 -8.90
CA CYS A 208 1.65 6.78 -9.86
C CYS A 208 3.04 6.79 -10.52
N VAL A 209 3.06 6.87 -11.83
CA VAL A 209 4.29 6.88 -12.65
C VAL A 209 4.52 8.23 -13.33
N SER A 210 3.54 9.09 -13.29
CA SER A 210 3.62 10.50 -13.68
C SER A 210 2.52 11.31 -12.97
N ALA A 211 2.57 12.62 -13.07
CA ALA A 211 1.54 13.51 -12.52
C ALA A 211 0.12 13.27 -13.08
N THR A 212 -0.01 12.57 -14.19
CA THR A 212 -1.30 12.32 -14.86
C THR A 212 -1.59 10.84 -15.07
N ARG A 213 -0.66 9.93 -14.74
CA ARG A 213 -0.86 8.51 -14.96
C ARG A 213 -0.51 7.69 -13.74
N CYS A 214 -1.52 7.00 -13.22
CA CYS A 214 -1.39 6.01 -12.18
C CYS A 214 -2.03 4.69 -12.62
N TYR A 215 -1.71 3.62 -11.94
CA TYR A 215 -2.35 2.32 -12.07
C TYR A 215 -2.92 1.92 -10.74
N SER A 216 -4.10 1.32 -10.74
CA SER A 216 -4.76 0.85 -9.53
C SER A 216 -5.11 -0.62 -9.64
N ALA A 217 -5.11 -1.29 -8.51
CA ALA A 217 -5.51 -2.68 -8.37
C ALA A 217 -6.54 -2.80 -7.24
N GLY A 218 -7.38 -3.82 -7.35
CA GLY A 218 -8.42 -4.11 -6.38
C GLY A 218 -9.12 -5.42 -6.71
N TYR A 219 -10.32 -5.60 -6.19
CA TYR A 219 -11.13 -6.77 -6.50
C TYR A 219 -12.63 -6.47 -6.49
N THR A 220 -13.37 -7.40 -7.09
CA THR A 220 -14.83 -7.46 -7.17
C THR A 220 -15.29 -8.77 -6.53
N GLU A 221 -16.58 -9.00 -6.50
CA GLU A 221 -17.14 -10.32 -6.11
C GLU A 221 -16.64 -11.49 -6.98
N THR A 222 -16.16 -11.23 -8.18
CA THR A 222 -15.78 -12.26 -9.17
C THR A 222 -14.28 -12.41 -9.39
N GLY A 223 -13.45 -11.65 -8.66
CA GLY A 223 -11.99 -11.66 -8.74
C GLY A 223 -11.39 -10.27 -8.84
N GLY A 224 -10.11 -10.21 -9.09
CA GLY A 224 -9.34 -8.97 -9.10
C GLY A 224 -9.53 -8.14 -10.37
N LEU A 225 -9.09 -6.90 -10.25
CA LEU A 225 -9.10 -5.94 -11.34
C LEU A 225 -7.84 -5.08 -11.36
N VAL A 226 -7.49 -4.64 -12.55
CA VAL A 226 -6.48 -3.59 -12.77
C VAL A 226 -7.08 -2.52 -13.66
N LEU A 227 -6.84 -1.26 -13.31
CA LEU A 227 -7.26 -0.12 -14.13
C LEU A 227 -6.18 0.96 -14.22
N THR A 228 -6.26 1.79 -15.24
CA THR A 228 -5.40 2.94 -15.43
C THR A 228 -6.15 4.20 -14.99
N LEU A 229 -5.48 5.05 -14.24
CA LEU A 229 -5.95 6.36 -13.86
C LEU A 229 -5.27 7.42 -14.73
N ASN A 230 -6.06 8.23 -15.44
CA ASN A 230 -5.55 9.33 -16.26
C ASN A 230 -6.09 10.65 -15.68
N GLY A 231 -5.24 11.39 -14.96
CA GLY A 231 -5.65 12.61 -14.25
C GLY A 231 -6.79 12.35 -13.25
N GLY A 232 -6.68 11.29 -12.47
CA GLY A 232 -7.69 10.86 -11.51
C GLY A 232 -8.96 10.23 -12.13
N LYS A 233 -8.98 9.97 -13.44
CA LYS A 233 -10.09 9.28 -14.10
C LYS A 233 -9.76 7.82 -14.35
N ALA A 234 -10.59 6.93 -13.83
CA ALA A 234 -10.48 5.49 -14.05
C ALA A 234 -10.83 5.10 -15.49
N SER A 235 -10.02 4.23 -16.09
CA SER A 235 -10.36 3.51 -17.33
C SER A 235 -11.37 2.38 -17.05
N ALA A 236 -11.82 1.70 -18.09
CA ALA A 236 -12.48 0.41 -17.92
C ALA A 236 -11.52 -0.59 -17.25
N PRO A 237 -11.98 -1.38 -16.25
CA PRO A 237 -11.17 -2.36 -15.56
C PRO A 237 -10.81 -3.53 -16.47
N GLN A 238 -9.65 -4.13 -16.22
CA GLN A 238 -9.27 -5.43 -16.73
C GLN A 238 -9.37 -6.45 -15.59
N HIS A 239 -10.22 -7.44 -15.76
CA HIS A 239 -10.45 -8.44 -14.73
C HIS A 239 -9.41 -9.56 -14.79
N VAL A 240 -9.02 -10.05 -13.62
CA VAL A 240 -8.13 -11.17 -13.40
C VAL A 240 -8.73 -12.11 -12.36
N LYS A 241 -8.26 -13.36 -12.30
CA LYS A 241 -8.80 -14.31 -11.31
C LYS A 241 -8.42 -14.03 -9.86
N PRO A 242 -7.12 -13.70 -9.53
CA PRO A 242 -6.74 -13.44 -8.16
C PRO A 242 -7.26 -12.08 -7.68
N ASP A 243 -7.64 -11.98 -6.42
CA ASP A 243 -7.93 -10.72 -5.75
C ASP A 243 -6.64 -9.94 -5.54
N LEU A 244 -6.65 -8.65 -5.84
CA LEU A 244 -5.45 -7.82 -5.81
C LEU A 244 -5.52 -6.79 -4.68
N MET A 245 -4.49 -6.79 -3.82
CA MET A 245 -4.41 -5.93 -2.64
C MET A 245 -3.43 -4.77 -2.79
N SER A 246 -2.51 -4.87 -3.75
CA SER A 246 -1.47 -3.86 -3.92
C SER A 246 -0.97 -3.81 -5.36
N ILE A 247 -0.38 -2.69 -5.77
CA ILE A 247 0.29 -2.53 -7.05
C ILE A 247 1.50 -1.61 -6.91
N GLY A 248 2.64 -2.03 -7.46
CA GLY A 248 3.86 -1.25 -7.52
C GLY A 248 4.33 -1.10 -8.96
N CYS A 249 4.69 0.11 -9.38
CA CYS A 249 5.10 0.43 -10.74
C CYS A 249 6.47 1.07 -10.82
N SER A 250 7.17 0.81 -11.92
CA SER A 250 8.35 1.55 -12.36
C SER A 250 8.20 1.86 -13.85
N GLY A 251 7.96 3.13 -14.17
CA GLY A 251 7.53 3.53 -15.51
C GLY A 251 6.19 2.87 -15.86
N THR A 252 6.09 2.28 -17.05
CA THR A 252 4.87 1.60 -17.51
C THR A 252 4.76 0.13 -17.10
N SER A 253 5.78 -0.40 -16.42
CA SER A 253 5.80 -1.78 -15.93
C SER A 253 5.38 -1.82 -14.47
N CYS A 254 4.34 -2.59 -14.17
CA CYS A 254 3.83 -2.77 -12.82
C CYS A 254 3.75 -4.26 -12.47
N THR A 255 3.77 -4.53 -11.17
CA THR A 255 3.39 -5.82 -10.60
C THR A 255 2.30 -5.55 -9.59
N ALA A 256 1.14 -6.16 -9.74
CA ALA A 256 0.09 -6.20 -8.73
C ALA A 256 0.21 -7.51 -7.94
N ALA A 257 -0.12 -7.47 -6.68
CA ALA A 257 0.00 -8.58 -5.77
C ALA A 257 -1.26 -8.74 -4.90
N GLY A 258 -1.56 -9.98 -4.53
CA GLY A 258 -2.73 -10.30 -3.74
C GLY A 258 -2.84 -11.78 -3.47
N GLU A 259 -4.03 -12.31 -3.51
CA GLU A 259 -4.30 -13.72 -3.20
C GLU A 259 -5.15 -14.41 -4.25
N GLN A 260 -4.99 -15.70 -4.34
CA GLN A 260 -5.81 -16.57 -5.18
C GLN A 260 -6.40 -17.69 -4.33
N LEU A 261 -7.68 -17.94 -4.54
CA LEU A 261 -8.33 -19.10 -3.93
C LEU A 261 -7.57 -20.38 -4.30
N PRO A 262 -7.36 -21.27 -3.34
CA PRO A 262 -6.64 -22.50 -3.56
C PRO A 262 -7.37 -23.41 -4.54
N PRO A 263 -6.64 -24.29 -5.25
CA PRO A 263 -7.30 -25.31 -6.06
C PRO A 263 -8.08 -26.28 -5.18
N PRO A 264 -9.10 -26.96 -5.71
CA PRO A 264 -9.93 -27.91 -4.95
C PRO A 264 -9.13 -29.03 -4.26
N SER A 265 -7.93 -29.33 -4.77
CA SER A 265 -7.01 -30.32 -4.18
C SER A 265 -6.31 -29.85 -2.90
N SER A 266 -6.39 -28.57 -2.54
CA SER A 266 -5.77 -27.98 -1.34
C SER A 266 -6.66 -26.87 -0.78
N PRO A 267 -7.88 -27.14 -0.34
CA PRO A 267 -8.91 -26.15 -0.07
C PRO A 267 -8.61 -25.19 1.09
N ASN A 268 -7.59 -25.50 1.89
CA ASN A 268 -7.21 -24.69 3.06
C ASN A 268 -5.92 -23.87 2.85
N ALA A 269 -5.37 -23.85 1.63
CA ALA A 269 -4.14 -23.15 1.32
C ALA A 269 -4.40 -21.91 0.48
N PHE A 270 -4.36 -20.71 1.03
CA PHE A 270 -4.31 -19.49 0.25
C PHE A 270 -2.97 -19.39 -0.49
N TRP A 271 -3.03 -19.01 -1.74
CA TRP A 271 -1.85 -18.83 -2.59
C TRP A 271 -1.65 -17.34 -2.85
N GLY A 272 -0.42 -16.88 -2.72
CA GLY A 272 -0.06 -15.56 -3.19
C GLY A 272 -0.21 -15.48 -4.72
N ALA A 273 -0.59 -14.33 -5.21
CA ALA A 273 -0.73 -14.08 -6.63
C ALA A 273 0.03 -12.84 -7.06
N LEU A 274 0.72 -12.93 -8.19
CA LEU A 274 1.40 -11.81 -8.83
C LEU A 274 0.83 -11.64 -10.24
N VAL A 275 0.53 -10.41 -10.61
CA VAL A 275 0.00 -10.03 -11.92
C VAL A 275 0.88 -8.95 -12.52
N ASP A 276 1.53 -9.26 -13.62
CA ASP A 276 2.32 -8.27 -14.35
C ASP A 276 1.44 -7.45 -15.28
N VAL A 277 1.70 -6.15 -15.27
CA VAL A 277 0.97 -5.16 -16.06
C VAL A 277 1.98 -4.33 -16.84
N SER A 278 1.76 -4.17 -18.11
CA SER A 278 2.58 -3.32 -18.99
C SER A 278 1.71 -2.31 -19.74
N ALA A 279 2.03 -1.03 -19.58
CA ALA A 279 1.26 0.07 -20.18
C ALA A 279 -0.26 -0.02 -19.92
N GLY A 280 -0.65 -0.48 -18.72
CA GLY A 280 -2.04 -0.67 -18.32
C GLY A 280 -2.71 -1.95 -18.83
N LYS A 281 -1.97 -2.87 -19.44
CA LYS A 281 -2.48 -4.18 -19.87
C LYS A 281 -1.90 -5.30 -19.03
N VAL A 282 -2.74 -6.20 -18.56
CA VAL A 282 -2.32 -7.45 -17.92
C VAL A 282 -1.57 -8.31 -18.94
N THR A 283 -0.36 -8.73 -18.58
CA THR A 283 0.53 -9.51 -19.44
C THR A 283 0.79 -10.91 -18.94
N SER A 284 0.75 -11.12 -17.64
CA SER A 284 0.90 -12.44 -17.01
C SER A 284 0.22 -12.49 -15.64
N THR A 285 -0.11 -13.69 -15.21
CA THR A 285 -0.58 -14.01 -13.85
C THR A 285 0.19 -15.23 -13.38
N GLN A 286 0.76 -15.13 -12.19
CA GLN A 286 1.52 -16.20 -11.56
C GLN A 286 0.99 -16.46 -10.14
N SER A 287 0.76 -17.72 -9.80
CA SER A 287 0.48 -18.16 -8.44
C SER A 287 1.80 -18.53 -7.75
N VAL A 288 1.96 -18.09 -6.52
CA VAL A 288 3.12 -18.36 -5.68
C VAL A 288 2.67 -19.24 -4.51
N ALA A 289 3.08 -20.49 -4.51
CA ALA A 289 2.74 -21.48 -3.48
C ALA A 289 3.99 -21.85 -2.67
N PRO A 290 3.86 -22.20 -1.38
CA PRO A 290 2.72 -22.06 -0.47
C PRO A 290 2.82 -20.77 0.35
N SER A 291 2.56 -19.62 -0.26
CA SER A 291 2.47 -18.35 0.48
C SER A 291 1.01 -18.08 0.81
N GLY A 292 0.74 -17.43 1.93
CA GLY A 292 -0.53 -16.72 2.13
C GLY A 292 -0.68 -15.56 1.13
N GLY A 293 -1.75 -14.79 1.20
CA GLY A 293 -1.95 -13.61 0.33
C GLY A 293 -0.87 -12.54 0.52
N PHE A 294 -0.56 -11.80 -0.54
CA PHE A 294 0.31 -10.63 -0.47
C PHE A 294 -0.47 -9.37 -0.12
N SER A 295 0.01 -8.61 0.86
CA SER A 295 -0.56 -7.34 1.31
C SER A 295 0.11 -6.11 0.68
N GLY A 296 1.36 -6.23 0.25
CA GLY A 296 2.12 -5.13 -0.32
C GLY A 296 3.05 -5.55 -1.44
N VAL A 297 3.23 -4.68 -2.44
CA VAL A 297 4.23 -4.84 -3.48
C VAL A 297 4.86 -3.50 -3.86
N ALA A 298 6.16 -3.49 -4.06
CA ALA A 298 6.90 -2.35 -4.59
C ALA A 298 7.77 -2.77 -5.78
N ARG A 299 7.98 -1.85 -6.72
CA ARG A 299 8.81 -2.09 -7.90
C ARG A 299 9.84 -0.97 -8.09
N SER A 300 11.06 -1.36 -8.48
CA SER A 300 12.12 -0.43 -8.85
C SER A 300 12.88 -0.98 -10.06
N GLY A 301 12.66 -0.39 -11.23
CA GLY A 301 13.15 -0.94 -12.49
C GLY A 301 12.53 -2.30 -12.81
N ALA A 302 13.38 -3.29 -13.08
CA ALA A 302 12.94 -4.68 -13.29
C ALA A 302 12.69 -5.43 -11.98
N PHE A 303 13.32 -5.01 -10.87
CA PHE A 303 13.17 -5.64 -9.57
C PHE A 303 11.81 -5.33 -8.92
N PHE A 304 11.20 -6.33 -8.29
CA PHE A 304 10.06 -6.13 -7.40
C PHE A 304 10.26 -6.89 -6.08
N ALA A 305 9.55 -6.43 -5.05
CA ALA A 305 9.43 -7.09 -3.76
C ALA A 305 7.96 -7.12 -3.36
N ALA A 306 7.41 -8.28 -3.04
CA ALA A 306 6.07 -8.46 -2.52
C ALA A 306 6.14 -9.08 -1.12
N VAL A 307 5.29 -8.61 -0.22
CA VAL A 307 5.22 -9.07 1.17
C VAL A 307 3.80 -9.47 1.53
N GLY A 308 3.68 -10.47 2.38
CA GLY A 308 2.41 -10.97 2.84
C GLY A 308 2.53 -11.99 3.95
N ALA A 309 1.42 -12.52 4.42
CA ALA A 309 1.39 -13.55 5.44
C ALA A 309 1.67 -14.93 4.82
N SER A 310 2.43 -15.77 5.51
CA SER A 310 2.52 -17.18 5.19
C SER A 310 1.53 -17.99 6.04
N GLN A 311 1.25 -19.24 5.63
CA GLN A 311 0.41 -20.16 6.39
C GLN A 311 0.99 -20.51 7.78
N LYS A 312 2.26 -20.21 8.01
CA LYS A 312 2.97 -20.47 9.28
C LYS A 312 3.00 -19.28 10.22
N ALA A 313 2.11 -18.28 10.04
CA ALA A 313 2.09 -17.02 10.80
C ALA A 313 3.40 -16.21 10.75
N GLN A 314 4.17 -16.38 9.68
CA GLN A 314 5.38 -15.61 9.37
C GLN A 314 5.13 -14.85 8.07
N SER A 315 5.78 -13.72 7.89
CA SER A 315 5.74 -13.05 6.60
C SER A 315 6.69 -13.68 5.60
N GLU A 316 6.32 -13.64 4.35
CA GLU A 316 7.16 -14.02 3.23
C GLU A 316 7.47 -12.81 2.36
N LEU A 317 8.72 -12.73 1.94
CA LEU A 317 9.21 -11.79 0.94
C LEU A 317 9.38 -12.56 -0.36
N THR A 318 8.71 -12.11 -1.39
CA THR A 318 8.86 -12.61 -2.75
C THR A 318 9.52 -11.55 -3.62
N THR A 319 10.56 -11.94 -4.36
CA THR A 319 11.32 -11.03 -5.24
C THR A 319 11.52 -11.65 -6.62
N GLY A 320 11.65 -10.81 -7.62
CA GLY A 320 11.95 -11.23 -8.98
C GLY A 320 12.45 -10.08 -9.87
#